data_e0bac54ee2999c703c6bfea53be40215
#
_entry.id   e0bac54ee2999c703c6bfea53be40215
#
_cell.length_a   1.000
_cell.length_b   1.000
_cell.length_c   1.000
_cell.angle_alpha   90.00
_cell.angle_beta   90.00
_cell.angle_gamma   90.00
#
_symmetry.space_group_name_H-M   'P 1'
#
loop_
_entity.id
_entity.type
_entity.pdbx_description
1 polymer ?
#
loop_
_entity_poly.entity_id
_entity_poly.type
_entity_poly.pdbx_seq_one_letter_code
_entity_poly.pdbx_strand_id
1 'polypeptide(L)'
;MSYVVIAARHKGGWIFVRHRRRGGFEMPAGHPGEGEDTVTAAARELIEETGATDFTMEPVAYYSVDAGQGEQYGRLFYADVGKLGELTDHDEIEGVRIFRRMPRNLSLREVMSFLFRVARHHADGLKV
;
A
#
# COMPACT_ATOMS: atom_id res chain seq x y z
N MET A 1 -14.77 7.09 -2.25
CA MET A 1 -13.67 6.24 -1.77
C MET A 1 -12.71 7.10 -0.98
N SER A 2 -12.52 6.81 0.28
CA SER A 2 -11.70 7.67 1.13
C SER A 2 -10.24 7.29 1.17
N TYR A 3 -9.88 6.08 0.73
CA TYR A 3 -8.52 5.58 0.93
C TYR A 3 -8.14 4.55 -0.11
N VAL A 4 -6.87 4.54 -0.52
CA VAL A 4 -6.32 3.48 -1.36
C VAL A 4 -5.11 2.89 -0.63
N VAL A 5 -4.96 1.56 -0.72
CA VAL A 5 -3.83 0.83 -0.14
C VAL A 5 -3.27 -0.10 -1.21
N ILE A 6 -1.96 -0.16 -1.33
CA ILE A 6 -1.30 -0.95 -2.35
C ILE A 6 -0.38 -1.97 -1.70
N ALA A 7 -0.65 -3.26 -1.92
CA ALA A 7 0.30 -4.32 -1.57
C ALA A 7 1.24 -4.48 -2.75
N ALA A 8 2.46 -4.02 -2.60
CA ALA A 8 3.43 -3.96 -3.69
C ALA A 8 4.52 -4.98 -3.50
N ARG A 9 4.71 -5.83 -4.50
CA ARG A 9 5.72 -6.89 -4.50
C ARG A 9 6.93 -6.47 -5.32
N HIS A 10 8.12 -6.77 -4.82
CA HIS A 10 9.36 -6.46 -5.51
C HIS A 10 10.43 -7.49 -5.12
N LYS A 11 11.01 -8.16 -6.13
CA LYS A 11 12.09 -9.12 -5.93
C LYS A 11 11.84 -10.16 -4.84
N GLY A 12 10.65 -10.72 -4.82
CA GLY A 12 10.27 -11.75 -3.87
C GLY A 12 9.87 -11.27 -2.49
N GLY A 13 9.88 -9.97 -2.25
CA GLY A 13 9.45 -9.37 -1.00
C GLY A 13 8.32 -8.39 -1.20
N TRP A 14 7.91 -7.76 -0.11
CA TRP A 14 6.81 -6.79 -0.09
C TRP A 14 7.34 -5.45 0.36
N ILE A 15 6.91 -4.39 -0.31
CA ILE A 15 7.36 -3.04 -0.02
C ILE A 15 6.52 -2.45 1.10
N PHE A 16 7.19 -2.03 2.17
CA PHE A 16 6.57 -1.30 3.25
C PHE A 16 7.28 0.05 3.40
N VAL A 17 6.53 1.04 3.83
CA VAL A 17 7.05 2.39 4.05
C VAL A 17 6.93 2.74 5.52
N ARG A 18 7.88 3.52 6.02
CA ARG A 18 7.83 4.06 7.38
C ARG A 18 7.35 5.49 7.31
N HIS A 19 6.16 5.70 7.85
CA HIS A 19 5.57 7.02 7.88
C HIS A 19 6.12 7.80 9.07
N ARG A 20 6.59 9.04 8.85
CA ARG A 20 7.24 9.82 9.89
C ARG A 20 6.39 10.03 11.13
N ARG A 21 5.11 10.31 10.93
CA ARG A 21 4.21 10.61 12.05
C ARG A 21 3.83 9.39 12.86
N ARG A 22 3.60 8.26 12.20
CA ARG A 22 3.14 7.05 12.86
C ARG A 22 4.27 6.17 13.35
N GLY A 23 5.43 6.27 12.74
CA GLY A 23 6.65 5.61 13.19
C GLY A 23 6.76 4.12 12.89
N GLY A 24 5.68 3.45 12.52
CA GLY A 24 5.70 2.05 12.13
C GLY A 24 5.69 1.87 10.62
N PHE A 25 5.75 0.63 10.19
CA PHE A 25 5.67 0.31 8.76
C PHE A 25 4.23 0.12 8.33
N GLU A 26 3.94 0.50 7.10
CA GLU A 26 2.63 0.30 6.47
C GLU A 26 2.81 0.05 4.98
N MET A 27 1.82 -0.58 4.37
CA MET A 27 1.78 -0.64 2.91
C MET A 27 1.59 0.77 2.37
N PRO A 28 2.12 1.07 1.17
CA PRO A 28 1.86 2.36 0.53
C PRO A 28 0.36 2.65 0.47
N ALA A 29 -0.03 3.87 0.80
CA ALA A 29 -1.43 4.22 0.94
C ALA A 29 -1.63 5.74 0.89
N GLY A 30 -2.87 6.16 0.68
CA GLY A 30 -3.22 7.56 0.74
C GLY A 30 -4.65 7.83 0.33
N HIS A 31 -4.97 9.12 0.23
CA HIS A 31 -6.31 9.57 -0.13
C HIS A 31 -6.35 9.99 -1.58
N PRO A 32 -7.39 9.60 -2.34
CA PRO A 32 -7.60 10.19 -3.67
C PRO A 32 -7.74 11.71 -3.57
N GLY A 33 -7.17 12.40 -4.52
CA GLY A 33 -7.35 13.84 -4.63
C GLY A 33 -8.73 14.15 -5.20
N GLU A 34 -9.09 15.44 -5.19
CA GLU A 34 -10.36 15.87 -5.71
C GLU A 34 -10.46 15.52 -7.20
N GLY A 35 -11.53 14.82 -7.56
CA GLY A 35 -11.76 14.39 -8.94
C GLY A 35 -10.87 13.25 -9.41
N GLU A 36 -10.03 12.70 -8.55
CA GLU A 36 -9.12 11.62 -8.90
C GLU A 36 -9.78 10.27 -8.64
N ASP A 37 -9.74 9.37 -9.62
CA ASP A 37 -10.25 8.01 -9.41
C ASP A 37 -9.27 7.19 -8.59
N THR A 38 -9.74 6.04 -8.07
CA THR A 38 -8.93 5.24 -7.16
C THR A 38 -7.73 4.59 -7.83
N VAL A 39 -7.83 4.21 -9.09
CA VAL A 39 -6.70 3.60 -9.83
C VAL A 39 -5.58 4.63 -9.99
N THR A 40 -5.91 5.83 -10.42
CA THR A 40 -4.94 6.92 -10.57
C THR A 40 -4.31 7.28 -9.22
N ALA A 41 -5.15 7.37 -8.17
CA ALA A 41 -4.67 7.66 -6.83
C ALA A 41 -3.70 6.60 -6.33
N ALA A 42 -4.02 5.33 -6.52
CA ALA A 42 -3.17 4.22 -6.09
C ALA A 42 -1.82 4.25 -6.79
N ALA A 43 -1.81 4.45 -8.11
CA ALA A 43 -0.57 4.55 -8.87
C ALA A 43 0.28 5.74 -8.40
N ARG A 44 -0.35 6.88 -8.19
CA ARG A 44 0.34 8.10 -7.72
C ARG A 44 0.94 7.88 -6.33
N GLU A 45 0.18 7.32 -5.40
CA GLU A 45 0.68 7.05 -4.04
C GLU A 45 1.84 6.04 -4.06
N LEU A 46 1.74 5.00 -4.88
CA LEU A 46 2.81 4.02 -5.01
C LEU A 46 4.11 4.70 -5.49
N ILE A 47 4.01 5.53 -6.52
CA ILE A 47 5.17 6.24 -7.05
C ILE A 47 5.75 7.21 -6.01
N GLU A 48 4.90 8.02 -5.39
CA GLU A 48 5.34 9.03 -4.43
C GLU A 48 5.99 8.41 -3.19
N GLU A 49 5.42 7.32 -2.67
CA GLU A 49 5.87 6.75 -1.40
C GLU A 49 6.97 5.71 -1.55
N THR A 50 7.16 5.11 -2.72
CA THR A 50 8.15 4.05 -2.89
C THR A 50 9.20 4.33 -3.95
N GLY A 51 8.96 5.28 -4.85
CA GLY A 51 9.83 5.51 -5.99
C GLY A 51 9.65 4.49 -7.11
N ALA A 52 8.58 3.72 -7.12
CA ALA A 52 8.32 2.72 -8.16
C ALA A 52 8.28 3.38 -9.55
N THR A 53 8.98 2.81 -10.52
CA THR A 53 9.05 3.36 -11.88
C THR A 53 8.58 2.39 -12.95
N ASP A 54 8.56 1.10 -12.66
CA ASP A 54 8.15 0.06 -13.61
C ASP A 54 7.31 -0.94 -12.85
N PHE A 55 6.00 -0.90 -13.05
CA PHE A 55 5.08 -1.77 -12.30
C PHE A 55 3.79 -2.00 -13.05
N THR A 56 3.16 -3.13 -12.72
CA THR A 56 1.77 -3.41 -13.06
C THR A 56 0.95 -3.36 -11.79
N MET A 57 -0.34 -3.04 -11.91
CA MET A 57 -1.20 -2.90 -10.75
C MET A 57 -2.60 -3.35 -11.09
N GLU A 58 -3.27 -4.02 -10.14
CA GLU A 58 -4.64 -4.45 -10.32
C GLU A 58 -5.45 -4.32 -9.04
N PRO A 59 -6.76 -4.09 -9.14
CA PRO A 59 -7.59 -4.01 -7.96
C PRO A 59 -7.81 -5.39 -7.35
N VAL A 60 -7.89 -5.44 -6.03
CA VAL A 60 -8.11 -6.68 -5.27
C VAL A 60 -9.48 -6.67 -4.61
N ALA A 61 -9.83 -5.62 -3.90
CA ALA A 61 -11.06 -5.59 -3.13
C ALA A 61 -11.42 -4.16 -2.70
N TYR A 62 -12.70 -3.94 -2.48
CA TYR A 62 -13.17 -2.81 -1.69
C TYR A 62 -13.28 -3.26 -0.25
N TYR A 63 -13.06 -2.36 0.68
CA TYR A 63 -13.16 -2.69 2.09
C TYR A 63 -13.77 -1.52 2.87
N SER A 64 -14.25 -1.81 4.07
CA SER A 64 -14.66 -0.80 5.00
C SER A 64 -14.09 -1.10 6.38
N VAL A 65 -13.82 -0.06 7.14
CA VAL A 65 -13.36 -0.19 8.52
C VAL A 65 -14.12 0.81 9.38
N ASP A 66 -14.38 0.42 10.63
CA ASP A 66 -14.96 1.29 11.63
C ASP A 66 -14.03 1.30 12.84
N ALA A 67 -13.35 2.41 13.04
CA ALA A 67 -12.41 2.61 14.14
C ALA A 67 -13.00 3.51 15.24
N GLY A 68 -14.32 3.51 15.38
CA GLY A 68 -15.02 4.32 16.37
C GLY A 68 -15.40 5.72 15.89
N GLN A 69 -15.12 6.04 14.64
CA GLN A 69 -15.41 7.35 14.04
C GLN A 69 -16.36 7.25 12.85
N GLY A 70 -17.11 6.16 12.79
CA GLY A 70 -17.94 5.87 11.64
C GLY A 70 -17.21 5.00 10.63
N GLU A 71 -17.94 4.53 9.64
CA GLU A 71 -17.43 3.61 8.65
C GLU A 71 -16.64 4.36 7.58
N GLN A 72 -15.43 3.91 7.32
CA GLN A 72 -14.58 4.46 6.26
C GLN A 72 -14.37 3.40 5.19
N TYR A 73 -14.37 3.84 3.93
CA TYR A 73 -14.27 2.96 2.78
C TYR A 73 -12.93 3.11 2.09
N GLY A 74 -12.39 2.00 1.64
CA GLY A 74 -11.14 2.00 0.91
C GLY A 74 -11.13 0.98 -0.20
N ARG A 75 -10.04 1.01 -0.97
CA ARG A 75 -9.82 0.05 -2.04
C ARG A 75 -8.40 -0.46 -1.96
N LEU A 76 -8.28 -1.78 -2.00
CA LEU A 76 -6.99 -2.48 -1.95
C LEU A 76 -6.55 -2.85 -3.36
N PHE A 77 -5.28 -2.59 -3.66
CA PHE A 77 -4.65 -2.95 -4.92
C PHE A 77 -3.46 -3.87 -4.68
N TYR A 78 -3.13 -4.64 -5.69
CA TYR A 78 -1.89 -5.41 -5.75
C TYR A 78 -1.04 -4.85 -6.87
N ALA A 79 0.25 -4.65 -6.61
CA ALA A 79 1.19 -4.19 -7.61
C ALA A 79 2.39 -5.13 -7.66
N ASP A 80 2.88 -5.36 -8.88
CA ASP A 80 4.13 -6.08 -9.11
C ASP A 80 5.13 -5.06 -9.63
N VAL A 81 6.12 -4.75 -8.81
CA VAL A 81 7.07 -3.66 -9.07
C VAL A 81 8.38 -4.23 -9.59
N GLY A 82 8.75 -3.81 -10.80
CA GLY A 82 10.02 -4.22 -11.41
C GLY A 82 11.20 -3.37 -10.98
N LYS A 83 10.98 -2.06 -10.84
CA LYS A 83 12.07 -1.12 -10.50
C LYS A 83 11.63 -0.11 -9.45
N LEU A 84 12.54 0.19 -8.53
CA LEU A 84 12.40 1.27 -7.58
C LEU A 84 13.42 2.36 -7.92
N GLY A 85 12.93 3.58 -8.05
CA GLY A 85 13.77 4.76 -8.25
C GLY A 85 13.91 5.54 -6.96
N GLU A 86 14.16 6.82 -7.09
CA GLU A 86 14.30 7.68 -5.93
C GLU A 86 12.95 8.02 -5.29
N LEU A 87 12.95 8.04 -3.97
CA LEU A 87 11.80 8.47 -3.20
C LEU A 87 11.56 9.97 -3.40
N THR A 88 10.33 10.36 -3.69
CA THR A 88 9.97 11.76 -3.90
C THR A 88 9.27 12.39 -2.71
N ASP A 89 8.53 11.60 -1.94
CA ASP A 89 7.80 12.12 -0.77
C ASP A 89 8.63 11.97 0.51
N HIS A 90 9.62 12.84 0.68
CA HIS A 90 10.47 12.84 1.87
C HIS A 90 9.79 13.49 3.08
N ASP A 91 8.71 14.24 2.88
CA ASP A 91 8.03 14.93 3.97
C ASP A 91 7.25 13.95 4.86
N GLU A 92 6.60 12.98 4.26
CA GLU A 92 5.78 12.02 4.99
C GLU A 92 6.47 10.67 5.20
N ILE A 93 7.35 10.28 4.28
CA ILE A 93 7.97 8.96 4.29
C ILE A 93 9.42 9.06 4.74
N GLU A 94 9.73 8.36 5.80
CA GLU A 94 11.07 8.30 6.37
C GLU A 94 11.95 7.26 5.69
N GLY A 95 11.35 6.17 5.22
CA GLY A 95 12.09 5.11 4.56
C GLY A 95 11.21 4.09 3.89
N VAL A 96 11.83 3.35 2.98
CA VAL A 96 11.20 2.27 2.22
C VAL A 96 12.01 1.01 2.48
N ARG A 97 11.33 -0.10 2.80
CA ARG A 97 11.99 -1.39 3.02
C ARG A 97 11.21 -2.51 2.37
N ILE A 98 11.93 -3.57 2.04
CA ILE A 98 11.35 -4.77 1.45
C ILE A 98 11.42 -5.88 2.48
N PHE A 99 10.27 -6.48 2.79
CA PHE A 99 10.15 -7.56 3.76
C PHE A 99 9.61 -8.80 3.08
N ARG A 100 10.15 -9.95 3.43
CA ARG A 100 9.60 -11.22 2.95
C ARG A 100 8.30 -11.57 3.65
N ARG A 101 8.13 -11.09 4.86
CA ARG A 101 6.94 -11.28 5.68
C ARG A 101 6.47 -9.93 6.19
N MET A 102 5.26 -9.89 6.69
CA MET A 102 4.72 -8.69 7.31
C MET A 102 5.64 -8.26 8.46
N PRO A 103 6.09 -7.00 8.50
CA PRO A 103 6.94 -6.54 9.59
C PRO A 103 6.21 -6.54 10.92
N ARG A 104 6.96 -6.67 12.01
CA ARG A 104 6.38 -6.66 13.37
C ARG A 104 5.94 -5.27 13.80
N ASN A 105 6.68 -4.25 13.38
CA ASN A 105 6.41 -2.87 13.76
C ASN A 105 5.51 -2.21 12.74
N LEU A 106 4.21 -2.57 12.79
CA LEU A 106 3.21 -2.00 11.88
C LEU A 106 2.49 -0.83 12.51
N SER A 107 2.33 0.25 11.75
CA SER A 107 1.32 1.25 12.03
C SER A 107 -0.03 0.72 11.57
N LEU A 108 -1.11 1.10 12.25
CA LEU A 108 -2.46 0.67 11.89
C LEU A 108 -2.55 -0.86 11.77
N ARG A 109 -2.00 -1.54 12.76
CA ARG A 109 -1.75 -2.99 12.71
C ARG A 109 -2.95 -3.83 12.30
N GLU A 110 -4.11 -3.58 12.87
CA GLU A 110 -5.29 -4.40 12.59
C GLU A 110 -5.71 -4.30 11.12
N VAL A 111 -5.78 -3.08 10.60
CA VAL A 111 -6.18 -2.84 9.22
C VAL A 111 -5.11 -3.37 8.27
N MET A 112 -3.86 -3.02 8.51
CA MET A 112 -2.76 -3.41 7.62
C MET A 112 -2.54 -4.91 7.58
N SER A 113 -2.61 -5.60 8.72
CA SER A 113 -2.43 -7.06 8.71
C SER A 113 -3.59 -7.78 8.01
N PHE A 114 -4.81 -7.29 8.17
CA PHE A 114 -5.96 -7.85 7.46
C PHE A 114 -5.82 -7.65 5.94
N LEU A 115 -5.54 -6.43 5.52
CA LEU A 115 -5.40 -6.11 4.09
C LEU A 115 -4.23 -6.84 3.46
N PHE A 116 -3.12 -6.97 4.17
CA PHE A 116 -1.97 -7.71 3.68
C PHE A 116 -2.30 -9.17 3.43
N ARG A 117 -3.05 -9.81 4.34
CA ARG A 117 -3.45 -11.20 4.16
C ARG A 117 -4.36 -11.37 2.93
N VAL A 118 -5.28 -10.43 2.73
CA VAL A 118 -6.16 -10.46 1.55
C VAL A 118 -5.34 -10.32 0.26
N ALA A 119 -4.43 -9.36 0.23
CA ALA A 119 -3.59 -9.12 -0.94
C ALA A 119 -2.66 -10.31 -1.22
N ARG A 120 -2.08 -10.90 -0.19
CA ARG A 120 -1.20 -12.05 -0.33
C ARG A 120 -1.94 -13.25 -0.88
N HIS A 121 -3.15 -13.49 -0.39
CA HIS A 121 -3.99 -14.56 -0.92
C HIS A 121 -4.31 -14.34 -2.41
N HIS A 122 -4.62 -13.10 -2.78
CA HIS A 122 -4.85 -12.72 -4.18
C HIS A 122 -3.61 -12.98 -5.03
N ALA A 123 -2.44 -12.55 -4.56
CA ALA A 123 -1.18 -12.72 -5.28
C ALA A 123 -0.82 -14.21 -5.46
N ASP A 124 -1.05 -15.02 -4.43
CA ASP A 124 -0.77 -16.46 -4.49
C ASP A 124 -1.67 -17.14 -5.51
N GLY A 125 -2.90 -16.68 -5.68
CA GLY A 125 -3.82 -17.18 -6.70
C GLY A 125 -3.35 -16.93 -8.13
N LEU A 126 -2.57 -15.87 -8.34
CA LEU A 126 -2.04 -15.55 -9.67
C LEU A 126 -0.93 -16.50 -10.14
N LYS A 127 -0.41 -17.34 -9.26
CA LYS A 127 0.68 -18.27 -9.56
C LYS A 127 0.22 -19.62 -10.09
N VAL A 128 -1.07 -19.78 -10.21
CA VAL A 128 -1.65 -21.06 -10.67
C VAL A 128 -1.40 -21.27 -12.15
#